data_6ec6746eef68ff01168e8b17c04beb77
#
_entry.id   6ec6746eef68ff01168e8b17c04beb77
#
_cell.length_a   1.000
_cell.length_b   1.000
_cell.length_c   1.000
_cell.angle_alpha   90.00
_cell.angle_beta   90.00
_cell.angle_gamma   90.00
#
_symmetry.space_group_name_H-M   'P 1'
#
loop_
_entity.id
_entity.type
_entity.pdbx_description
1 polymer ?
#
loop_
_entity_poly.entity_id
_entity_poly.type
_entity_poly.pdbx_seq_one_letter_code
_entity_poly.pdbx_strand_id
1 'polypeptide(L)'
;MFHLFTHAMFKALLFLGAGCIIHAVHSNEMSAMGGLRRYMPLTHLTFLVACLAIAGIWPLSGFFSKDEILTACFAFSPVMGWVMTAIAGLTAFYMFRLYYGIFWGAENRELHAAHKPHEAPLTMTLPLVFLAAVTCVAGFIPFGEFVSSDGAPYVIHIDRSVAAVSLCVAAAAIALATWMYARDRQPVADRLAATFSGLHRAAYRRFYIDEVYQFITHRVIFACISTPIAWFDRHVVDGFMNLLARGTNGAAWLIRDMQSGSVQRYCIWFLGGALGLTILILLIC
;
A
#
# COMPACT_ATOMS: atom_id res chain seq x y z
N MET A 1 -20.07 -8.01 1.69
CA MET A 1 -19.41 -8.26 2.99
C MET A 1 -18.66 -9.58 3.02
N PHE A 2 -19.24 -10.71 2.61
CA PHE A 2 -18.58 -12.02 2.62
C PHE A 2 -17.25 -12.04 1.84
N HIS A 3 -17.23 -11.54 0.60
CA HIS A 3 -15.98 -11.45 -0.17
C HIS A 3 -14.95 -10.53 0.48
N LEU A 4 -15.37 -9.43 1.11
CA LEU A 4 -14.45 -8.55 1.82
C LEU A 4 -13.73 -9.28 2.96
N PHE A 5 -14.46 -10.09 3.72
CA PHE A 5 -13.90 -10.90 4.80
C PHE A 5 -12.91 -11.95 4.27
N THR A 6 -13.35 -12.80 3.32
CA THR A 6 -12.49 -13.85 2.75
C THR A 6 -11.27 -13.25 2.06
N HIS A 7 -11.46 -12.14 1.33
CA HIS A 7 -10.39 -11.40 0.67
C HIS A 7 -9.36 -10.86 1.68
N ALA A 8 -9.81 -10.30 2.80
CA ALA A 8 -8.90 -9.83 3.85
C ALA A 8 -8.01 -10.96 4.39
N MET A 9 -8.57 -12.16 4.61
CA MET A 9 -7.83 -13.31 5.14
C MET A 9 -6.72 -13.76 4.18
N PHE A 10 -7.05 -14.11 2.94
CA PHE A 10 -6.01 -14.58 2.02
C PHE A 10 -5.07 -13.47 1.53
N LYS A 11 -5.50 -12.20 1.51
CA LYS A 11 -4.60 -11.07 1.21
C LYS A 11 -3.61 -10.84 2.35
N ALA A 12 -4.06 -10.81 3.59
CA ALA A 12 -3.15 -10.73 4.74
C ALA A 12 -2.13 -11.86 4.72
N LEU A 13 -2.58 -13.09 4.42
CA LEU A 13 -1.72 -14.25 4.28
C LEU A 13 -0.64 -14.07 3.19
N LEU A 14 -1.02 -13.54 2.02
CA LEU A 14 -0.06 -13.26 0.93
C LEU A 14 0.95 -12.19 1.32
N PHE A 15 0.51 -11.10 1.95
CA PHE A 15 1.42 -10.02 2.36
C PHE A 15 2.37 -10.44 3.48
N LEU A 16 1.88 -11.17 4.49
CA LEU A 16 2.75 -11.72 5.53
C LEU A 16 3.73 -12.75 4.96
N GLY A 17 3.27 -13.61 4.04
CA GLY A 17 4.12 -14.55 3.33
C GLY A 17 5.20 -13.84 2.50
N ALA A 18 4.84 -12.76 1.78
CA ALA A 18 5.81 -11.93 1.08
C ALA A 18 6.82 -11.29 2.05
N GLY A 19 6.36 -10.83 3.22
CA GLY A 19 7.24 -10.33 4.28
C GLY A 19 8.26 -11.37 4.76
N CYS A 20 7.84 -12.63 4.95
CA CYS A 20 8.75 -13.74 5.29
C CYS A 20 9.79 -13.99 4.21
N ILE A 21 9.37 -13.95 2.93
CA ILE A 21 10.27 -14.14 1.78
C ILE A 21 11.30 -13.01 1.69
N ILE A 22 10.84 -11.76 1.79
CA ILE A 22 11.72 -10.58 1.78
C ILE A 22 12.71 -10.62 2.95
N HIS A 23 12.26 -11.03 4.14
CA HIS A 23 13.13 -11.19 5.30
C HIS A 23 14.22 -12.25 5.06
N ALA A 24 13.90 -13.36 4.39
CA ALA A 24 14.84 -14.41 4.10
C ALA A 24 15.86 -14.08 2.99
N VAL A 25 15.44 -13.27 1.98
CA VAL A 25 16.24 -12.98 0.79
C VAL A 25 16.86 -11.56 0.84
N HIS A 26 16.37 -10.69 1.75
CA HIS A 26 16.76 -9.27 1.86
C HIS A 26 16.58 -8.45 0.56
N SER A 27 15.64 -8.86 -0.31
CA SER A 27 15.33 -8.18 -1.57
C SER A 27 13.86 -8.27 -1.90
N ASN A 28 13.32 -7.21 -2.52
CA ASN A 28 11.97 -7.16 -3.10
C ASN A 28 11.93 -7.66 -4.56
N GLU A 29 13.09 -7.88 -5.17
CA GLU A 29 13.18 -8.25 -6.57
C GLU A 29 12.96 -9.75 -6.77
N MET A 30 12.07 -10.12 -7.69
CA MET A 30 11.83 -11.53 -8.04
C MET A 30 13.09 -12.22 -8.59
N SER A 31 13.99 -11.47 -9.22
CA SER A 31 15.28 -11.95 -9.73
C SER A 31 16.25 -12.43 -8.64
N ALA A 32 16.06 -11.95 -7.40
CA ALA A 32 16.80 -12.38 -6.23
C ALA A 32 16.23 -13.63 -5.56
N MET A 33 15.00 -14.01 -5.93
CA MET A 33 14.28 -15.17 -5.41
C MET A 33 14.50 -16.37 -6.33
N GLY A 34 13.79 -17.44 -6.08
CA GLY A 34 13.85 -18.69 -6.86
C GLY A 34 14.25 -19.88 -6.00
N GLY A 35 13.64 -21.03 -6.25
CA GLY A 35 13.97 -22.27 -5.55
C GLY A 35 13.66 -22.29 -4.06
N LEU A 36 12.97 -21.27 -3.51
CA LEU A 36 12.79 -21.07 -2.07
C LEU A 36 11.94 -22.15 -1.38
N ARG A 37 11.21 -22.97 -2.10
CA ARG A 37 10.40 -24.08 -1.55
C ARG A 37 11.20 -25.05 -0.66
N ARG A 38 12.51 -25.19 -0.89
CA ARG A 38 13.38 -26.07 -0.15
C ARG A 38 13.84 -25.46 1.18
N TYR A 39 13.93 -24.17 1.24
CA TYR A 39 14.42 -23.40 2.38
C TYR A 39 13.28 -22.95 3.29
N MET A 40 12.09 -22.73 2.72
CA MET A 40 10.92 -22.18 3.41
C MET A 40 9.65 -23.02 3.13
N PRO A 41 9.62 -24.31 3.57
CA PRO A 41 8.52 -25.21 3.22
C PRO A 41 7.17 -24.78 3.83
N LEU A 42 7.14 -24.20 5.01
CA LEU A 42 5.92 -23.76 5.68
C LEU A 42 5.37 -22.49 5.04
N THR A 43 6.23 -21.50 4.80
CA THR A 43 5.85 -20.29 4.06
C THR A 43 5.38 -20.64 2.63
N HIS A 44 6.06 -21.57 1.97
CA HIS A 44 5.67 -22.07 0.64
C HIS A 44 4.26 -22.66 0.64
N LEU A 45 3.94 -23.54 1.59
CA LEU A 45 2.63 -24.20 1.64
C LEU A 45 1.50 -23.19 1.95
N THR A 46 1.70 -22.33 2.93
CA THR A 46 0.70 -21.31 3.30
C THR A 46 0.49 -20.30 2.18
N PHE A 47 1.54 -19.92 1.46
CA PHE A 47 1.45 -19.06 0.29
C PHE A 47 0.69 -19.73 -0.87
N LEU A 48 0.91 -21.04 -1.09
CA LEU A 48 0.15 -21.82 -2.08
C LEU A 48 -1.35 -21.85 -1.76
N VAL A 49 -1.73 -22.07 -0.48
CA VAL A 49 -3.13 -22.00 -0.04
C VAL A 49 -3.73 -20.65 -0.38
N ALA A 50 -3.01 -19.56 -0.13
CA ALA A 50 -3.49 -18.22 -0.47
C ALA A 50 -3.62 -18.00 -1.99
N CYS A 51 -2.67 -18.50 -2.79
CA CYS A 51 -2.74 -18.43 -4.25
C CYS A 51 -3.92 -19.21 -4.82
N LEU A 52 -4.21 -20.38 -4.29
CA LEU A 52 -5.38 -21.19 -4.68
C LEU A 52 -6.69 -20.49 -4.26
N ALA A 53 -6.72 -19.91 -3.06
CA ALA A 53 -7.89 -19.19 -2.58
C ALA A 53 -8.20 -17.95 -3.44
N ILE A 54 -7.21 -17.13 -3.74
CA ILE A 54 -7.40 -15.95 -4.60
C ILE A 54 -7.74 -16.33 -6.06
N ALA A 55 -7.26 -17.47 -6.54
CA ALA A 55 -7.64 -18.01 -7.84
C ALA A 55 -9.11 -18.48 -7.87
N GLY A 56 -9.72 -18.74 -6.72
CA GLY A 56 -11.09 -19.21 -6.64
C GLY A 56 -11.21 -20.74 -6.84
N ILE A 57 -10.23 -21.50 -6.35
CA ILE A 57 -10.24 -22.96 -6.44
C ILE A 57 -11.06 -23.56 -5.29
N TRP A 58 -12.00 -24.41 -5.63
CA TRP A 58 -12.74 -25.21 -4.65
C TRP A 58 -11.79 -26.16 -3.87
N PRO A 59 -11.91 -26.35 -2.54
CA PRO A 59 -12.96 -25.89 -1.62
C PRO A 59 -12.60 -24.64 -0.79
N LEU A 60 -11.69 -23.80 -1.26
CA LEU A 60 -11.20 -22.65 -0.50
C LEU A 60 -12.22 -21.49 -0.47
N SER A 61 -12.09 -20.63 0.55
CA SER A 61 -13.03 -19.53 0.81
C SER A 61 -13.23 -18.56 -0.35
N GLY A 62 -12.17 -18.35 -1.14
CA GLY A 62 -12.21 -17.49 -2.33
C GLY A 62 -13.15 -17.99 -3.43
N PHE A 63 -13.35 -19.30 -3.56
CA PHE A 63 -14.30 -19.86 -4.51
C PHE A 63 -15.73 -19.39 -4.19
N PHE A 64 -16.22 -19.65 -2.98
CA PHE A 64 -17.57 -19.31 -2.59
C PHE A 64 -17.91 -17.83 -2.74
N SER A 65 -17.02 -16.97 -2.25
CA SER A 65 -17.25 -15.52 -2.27
C SER A 65 -17.09 -14.89 -3.66
N LYS A 66 -16.23 -15.45 -4.52
CA LYS A 66 -16.00 -14.96 -5.87
C LYS A 66 -17.11 -15.35 -6.83
N ASP A 67 -17.58 -16.59 -6.73
CA ASP A 67 -18.65 -17.08 -7.57
C ASP A 67 -19.99 -16.39 -7.29
N GLU A 68 -20.25 -15.98 -6.04
CA GLU A 68 -21.39 -15.14 -5.70
C GLU A 68 -21.36 -13.81 -6.46
N ILE A 69 -20.19 -13.16 -6.50
CA ILE A 69 -20.00 -11.90 -7.24
C ILE A 69 -20.18 -12.13 -8.74
N LEU A 70 -19.60 -13.19 -9.30
CA LEU A 70 -19.72 -13.51 -10.72
C LEU A 70 -21.16 -13.79 -11.11
N THR A 71 -21.90 -14.54 -10.30
CA THR A 71 -23.34 -14.81 -10.51
C THR A 71 -24.12 -13.48 -10.55
N ALA A 72 -23.87 -12.56 -9.61
CA ALA A 72 -24.51 -11.26 -9.61
C ALA A 72 -24.11 -10.41 -10.83
N CYS A 73 -22.86 -10.48 -11.29
CA CYS A 73 -22.41 -9.79 -12.51
C CYS A 73 -23.11 -10.33 -13.77
N PHE A 74 -23.28 -11.65 -13.89
CA PHE A 74 -24.02 -12.26 -15.00
C PHE A 74 -25.50 -11.92 -14.96
N ALA A 75 -26.11 -11.86 -13.77
CA ALA A 75 -27.50 -11.44 -13.61
C ALA A 75 -27.73 -9.98 -14.00
N PHE A 76 -26.75 -9.10 -13.75
CA PHE A 76 -26.80 -7.71 -14.15
C PHE A 76 -26.59 -7.51 -15.67
N SER A 77 -25.55 -8.14 -16.22
CA SER A 77 -25.20 -8.07 -17.66
C SER A 77 -24.28 -9.23 -18.04
N PRO A 78 -24.59 -9.97 -19.12
CA PRO A 78 -23.69 -11.02 -19.64
C PRO A 78 -22.30 -10.50 -20.00
N VAL A 79 -22.19 -9.29 -20.56
CA VAL A 79 -20.91 -8.67 -20.90
C VAL A 79 -20.07 -8.44 -19.64
N MET A 80 -20.68 -7.90 -18.59
CA MET A 80 -20.01 -7.69 -17.30
C MET A 80 -19.56 -9.01 -16.68
N GLY A 81 -20.42 -10.05 -16.73
CA GLY A 81 -20.07 -11.39 -16.27
C GLY A 81 -18.84 -11.97 -16.97
N TRP A 82 -18.76 -11.89 -18.29
CA TRP A 82 -17.61 -12.36 -19.05
C TRP A 82 -16.33 -11.55 -18.80
N VAL A 83 -16.43 -10.22 -18.71
CA VAL A 83 -15.29 -9.35 -18.38
C VAL A 83 -14.74 -9.70 -17.00
N MET A 84 -15.61 -9.86 -16.01
CA MET A 84 -15.19 -10.21 -14.64
C MET A 84 -14.61 -11.62 -14.56
N THR A 85 -15.14 -12.56 -15.35
CA THR A 85 -14.58 -13.93 -15.46
C THR A 85 -13.19 -13.90 -16.09
N ALA A 86 -12.98 -13.11 -17.12
CA ALA A 86 -11.65 -12.93 -17.74
C ALA A 86 -10.64 -12.30 -16.74
N ILE A 87 -11.05 -11.28 -15.97
CA ILE A 87 -10.23 -10.67 -14.92
C ILE A 87 -9.90 -11.70 -13.82
N ALA A 88 -10.86 -12.57 -13.48
CA ALA A 88 -10.64 -13.66 -12.53
C ALA A 88 -9.58 -14.65 -13.02
N GLY A 89 -9.63 -15.04 -14.30
CA GLY A 89 -8.59 -15.88 -14.94
C GLY A 89 -7.23 -15.19 -14.99
N LEU A 90 -7.19 -13.90 -15.33
CA LEU A 90 -5.94 -13.13 -15.30
C LEU A 90 -5.36 -13.08 -13.88
N THR A 91 -6.21 -12.96 -12.86
CA THR A 91 -5.79 -12.99 -11.45
C THR A 91 -5.13 -14.32 -11.10
N ALA A 92 -5.73 -15.44 -11.48
CA ALA A 92 -5.15 -16.76 -11.27
C ALA A 92 -3.79 -16.89 -11.98
N PHE A 93 -3.69 -16.40 -13.23
CA PHE A 93 -2.46 -16.45 -14.02
C PHE A 93 -1.30 -15.68 -13.35
N TYR A 94 -1.48 -14.39 -13.00
CA TYR A 94 -0.39 -13.62 -12.43
C TYR A 94 0.01 -14.06 -11.02
N MET A 95 -0.93 -14.58 -10.22
CA MET A 95 -0.61 -15.12 -8.90
C MET A 95 0.24 -16.38 -8.99
N PHE A 96 -0.06 -17.27 -9.93
CA PHE A 96 0.76 -18.47 -10.16
C PHE A 96 2.08 -18.16 -10.85
N ARG A 97 2.15 -17.14 -11.72
CA ARG A 97 3.43 -16.61 -12.19
C ARG A 97 4.33 -16.17 -11.04
N LEU A 98 3.76 -15.39 -10.09
CA LEU A 98 4.48 -14.94 -8.89
C LEU A 98 4.94 -16.15 -8.06
N TYR A 99 4.04 -17.09 -7.79
CA TYR A 99 4.31 -18.30 -7.02
C TYR A 99 5.45 -19.13 -7.62
N TYR A 100 5.42 -19.40 -8.94
CA TYR A 100 6.46 -20.13 -9.60
C TYR A 100 7.80 -19.38 -9.62
N GLY A 101 7.78 -18.08 -9.85
CA GLY A 101 8.99 -17.26 -9.82
C GLY A 101 9.72 -17.29 -8.48
N ILE A 102 8.97 -17.31 -7.38
CA ILE A 102 9.54 -17.30 -6.02
C ILE A 102 9.99 -18.71 -5.59
N PHE A 103 9.12 -19.70 -5.74
CA PHE A 103 9.34 -21.01 -5.10
C PHE A 103 9.95 -22.07 -6.02
N TRP A 104 9.76 -21.94 -7.35
CA TRP A 104 10.18 -22.94 -8.33
C TRP A 104 11.21 -22.43 -9.32
N GLY A 105 11.33 -21.13 -9.56
CA GLY A 105 12.26 -20.54 -10.50
C GLY A 105 13.72 -20.88 -10.22
N ALA A 106 14.61 -20.54 -11.15
CA ALA A 106 16.03 -20.74 -11.00
C ALA A 106 16.57 -20.06 -9.76
N GLU A 107 17.31 -20.81 -8.95
CA GLU A 107 17.93 -20.34 -7.73
C GLU A 107 19.02 -19.30 -8.02
N ASN A 108 18.98 -18.16 -7.37
CA ASN A 108 20.07 -17.18 -7.42
C ASN A 108 21.19 -17.58 -6.47
N ARG A 109 22.11 -18.43 -6.99
CA ARG A 109 23.19 -19.05 -6.19
C ARG A 109 24.13 -18.04 -5.55
N GLU A 110 24.38 -16.91 -6.19
CA GLU A 110 25.27 -15.86 -5.67
C GLU A 110 24.68 -15.19 -4.44
N LEU A 111 23.41 -14.79 -4.51
CA LEU A 111 22.71 -14.19 -3.37
C LEU A 111 22.46 -15.21 -2.25
N HIS A 112 22.08 -16.42 -2.58
CA HIS A 112 21.85 -17.49 -1.61
C HIS A 112 23.13 -18.00 -0.95
N ALA A 113 24.29 -17.86 -1.59
CA ALA A 113 25.58 -18.13 -0.97
C ALA A 113 25.99 -17.01 0.03
N ALA A 114 25.65 -15.77 -0.26
CA ALA A 114 25.93 -14.65 0.65
C ALA A 114 24.98 -14.63 1.86
N HIS A 115 23.69 -14.92 1.63
CA HIS A 115 22.66 -15.00 2.65
C HIS A 115 21.82 -16.26 2.44
N LYS A 116 22.18 -17.34 3.17
CA LYS A 116 21.44 -18.59 3.06
C LYS A 116 19.99 -18.42 3.52
N PRO A 117 19.00 -18.55 2.61
CA PRO A 117 17.60 -18.42 2.99
C PRO A 117 17.22 -19.46 4.05
N HIS A 118 16.40 -19.09 5.00
CA HIS A 118 15.90 -19.96 6.05
C HIS A 118 14.44 -19.66 6.32
N GLU A 119 13.74 -20.60 6.94
CA GLU A 119 12.34 -20.39 7.33
C GLU A 119 12.21 -19.24 8.31
N ALA A 120 11.11 -18.49 8.21
CA ALA A 120 10.84 -17.39 9.11
C ALA A 120 10.63 -17.88 10.56
N PRO A 121 10.91 -17.04 11.57
CA PRO A 121 10.74 -17.41 12.97
C PRO A 121 9.27 -17.71 13.30
N LEU A 122 9.03 -18.45 14.38
CA LEU A 122 7.69 -18.87 14.82
C LEU A 122 6.73 -17.69 14.99
N THR A 123 7.23 -16.53 15.40
CA THR A 123 6.42 -15.29 15.52
C THR A 123 5.81 -14.82 14.20
N MET A 124 6.44 -15.14 13.07
CA MET A 124 5.94 -14.83 11.73
C MET A 124 5.17 -16.00 11.12
N THR A 125 5.60 -17.24 11.33
CA THR A 125 4.99 -18.42 10.73
C THR A 125 3.68 -18.84 11.41
N LEU A 126 3.50 -18.58 12.71
CA LEU A 126 2.25 -18.90 13.42
C LEU A 126 1.05 -18.11 12.88
N PRO A 127 1.13 -16.77 12.65
CA PRO A 127 0.08 -16.03 11.96
C PRO A 127 -0.20 -16.55 10.54
N LEU A 128 0.82 -16.98 9.80
CA LEU A 128 0.63 -17.56 8.46
C LEU A 128 -0.21 -18.84 8.51
N VAL A 129 0.11 -19.75 9.42
CA VAL A 129 -0.63 -21.01 9.60
C VAL A 129 -2.07 -20.72 10.02
N PHE A 130 -2.27 -19.81 10.97
CA PHE A 130 -3.60 -19.40 11.42
C PHE A 130 -4.44 -18.85 10.26
N LEU A 131 -3.90 -17.89 9.50
CA LEU A 131 -4.60 -17.30 8.35
C LEU A 131 -4.86 -18.32 7.24
N ALA A 132 -3.94 -19.26 7.01
CA ALA A 132 -4.14 -20.34 6.05
C ALA A 132 -5.30 -21.25 6.48
N ALA A 133 -5.36 -21.63 7.76
CA ALA A 133 -6.46 -22.41 8.30
C ALA A 133 -7.80 -21.67 8.17
N VAL A 134 -7.85 -20.39 8.54
CA VAL A 134 -9.05 -19.56 8.36
C VAL A 134 -9.44 -19.48 6.88
N THR A 135 -8.46 -19.29 5.97
CA THR A 135 -8.72 -19.24 4.52
C THR A 135 -9.34 -20.54 3.99
N CYS A 136 -8.97 -21.70 4.55
CA CYS A 136 -9.57 -22.98 4.19
C CYS A 136 -11.02 -23.11 4.68
N VAL A 137 -11.33 -22.62 5.89
CA VAL A 137 -12.61 -22.86 6.57
C VAL A 137 -13.62 -21.74 6.33
N ALA A 138 -13.18 -20.50 6.12
CA ALA A 138 -14.05 -19.33 6.05
C ALA A 138 -15.13 -19.40 4.95
N GLY A 139 -14.92 -20.21 3.91
CA GLY A 139 -15.91 -20.44 2.86
C GLY A 139 -17.17 -21.18 3.31
N PHE A 140 -17.08 -21.94 4.40
CA PHE A 140 -18.17 -22.74 4.94
C PHE A 140 -18.95 -22.05 6.06
N ILE A 141 -18.52 -20.84 6.47
CA ILE A 141 -19.22 -20.04 7.47
C ILE A 141 -20.49 -19.46 6.81
N PRO A 142 -21.68 -19.61 7.42
CA PRO A 142 -22.93 -19.07 6.88
C PRO A 142 -23.02 -17.55 7.09
N PHE A 143 -22.18 -16.81 6.37
CA PHE A 143 -21.99 -15.36 6.53
C PHE A 143 -23.29 -14.57 6.29
N GLY A 144 -24.19 -15.11 5.46
CA GLY A 144 -25.49 -14.50 5.17
C GLY A 144 -26.38 -14.34 6.41
N GLU A 145 -26.23 -15.22 7.39
CA GLU A 145 -27.01 -15.14 8.63
C GLU A 145 -26.56 -14.00 9.56
N PHE A 146 -25.30 -13.58 9.45
CA PHE A 146 -24.70 -12.56 10.32
C PHE A 146 -24.78 -11.14 9.74
N VAL A 147 -25.08 -10.99 8.44
CA VAL A 147 -24.95 -9.72 7.72
C VAL A 147 -26.27 -9.09 7.33
N SER A 148 -27.40 -9.79 7.54
CA SER A 148 -28.72 -9.25 7.21
C SER A 148 -29.16 -8.17 8.21
N SER A 149 -29.52 -6.98 7.71
CA SER A 149 -30.03 -5.87 8.52
C SER A 149 -31.47 -6.04 8.97
N ASP A 150 -32.20 -6.92 8.29
CA ASP A 150 -33.66 -7.16 8.42
C ASP A 150 -33.99 -8.47 9.17
N GLY A 151 -32.96 -9.16 9.73
CA GLY A 151 -33.14 -10.45 10.40
C GLY A 151 -33.50 -11.60 9.46
N ALA A 152 -33.62 -11.37 8.15
CA ALA A 152 -33.81 -12.42 7.16
C ALA A 152 -32.45 -12.97 6.71
N PRO A 153 -32.17 -14.27 6.78
CA PRO A 153 -30.92 -14.85 6.37
C PRO A 153 -30.70 -14.61 4.86
N TYR A 154 -29.62 -13.94 4.50
CA TYR A 154 -29.23 -13.80 3.10
C TYR A 154 -28.73 -15.14 2.59
N VAL A 155 -29.44 -15.72 1.64
CA VAL A 155 -29.05 -17.00 1.03
C VAL A 155 -28.08 -16.75 -0.13
N ILE A 156 -26.86 -17.28 -0.01
CA ILE A 156 -25.85 -17.22 -1.08
C ILE A 156 -26.30 -18.14 -2.23
N HIS A 157 -26.61 -17.56 -3.38
CA HIS A 157 -26.99 -18.31 -4.57
C HIS A 157 -25.78 -18.50 -5.48
N ILE A 158 -25.24 -19.71 -5.48
CA ILE A 158 -24.18 -20.11 -6.41
C ILE A 158 -24.85 -20.76 -7.64
N ASP A 159 -24.69 -20.13 -8.80
CA ASP A 159 -25.07 -20.73 -10.06
C ASP A 159 -24.00 -21.75 -10.47
N ARG A 160 -24.39 -23.02 -10.57
CA ARG A 160 -23.48 -24.12 -10.91
C ARG A 160 -22.82 -23.94 -12.29
N SER A 161 -23.50 -23.31 -13.23
CA SER A 161 -22.95 -23.05 -14.56
C SER A 161 -21.87 -21.98 -14.52
N VAL A 162 -22.10 -20.90 -13.78
CA VAL A 162 -21.10 -19.82 -13.57
C VAL A 162 -19.91 -20.37 -12.80
N ALA A 163 -20.15 -21.14 -11.73
CA ALA A 163 -19.10 -21.77 -10.93
C ALA A 163 -18.22 -22.72 -11.76
N ALA A 164 -18.83 -23.55 -12.61
CA ALA A 164 -18.08 -24.45 -13.49
C ALA A 164 -17.21 -23.68 -14.50
N VAL A 165 -17.75 -22.62 -15.12
CA VAL A 165 -17.02 -21.79 -16.07
C VAL A 165 -15.87 -21.06 -15.37
N SER A 166 -16.11 -20.45 -14.20
CA SER A 166 -15.07 -19.74 -13.45
C SER A 166 -13.94 -20.68 -13.02
N LEU A 167 -14.27 -21.87 -12.56
CA LEU A 167 -13.29 -22.89 -12.18
C LEU A 167 -12.47 -23.40 -13.39
N CYS A 168 -13.13 -23.63 -14.53
CA CYS A 168 -12.44 -24.01 -15.77
C CYS A 168 -11.47 -22.91 -16.24
N VAL A 169 -11.89 -21.66 -16.21
CA VAL A 169 -11.03 -20.50 -16.58
C VAL A 169 -9.85 -20.37 -15.62
N ALA A 170 -10.09 -20.51 -14.32
CA ALA A 170 -9.01 -20.46 -13.32
C ALA A 170 -8.03 -21.63 -13.51
N ALA A 171 -8.52 -22.85 -13.72
CA ALA A 171 -7.68 -24.03 -13.96
C ALA A 171 -6.84 -23.88 -15.25
N ALA A 172 -7.45 -23.40 -16.33
CA ALA A 172 -6.73 -23.13 -17.59
C ALA A 172 -5.65 -22.06 -17.42
N ALA A 173 -5.94 -20.99 -16.67
CA ALA A 173 -5.00 -19.93 -16.36
C ALA A 173 -3.82 -20.44 -15.51
N ILE A 174 -4.09 -21.29 -14.50
CA ILE A 174 -3.05 -21.94 -13.70
C ILE A 174 -2.21 -22.89 -14.56
N ALA A 175 -2.84 -23.71 -15.40
CA ALA A 175 -2.13 -24.62 -16.30
C ALA A 175 -1.20 -23.86 -17.27
N LEU A 176 -1.69 -22.74 -17.83
CA LEU A 176 -0.89 -21.85 -18.68
C LEU A 176 0.29 -21.24 -17.91
N ALA A 177 0.06 -20.74 -16.68
CA ALA A 177 1.13 -20.21 -15.84
C ALA A 177 2.16 -21.29 -15.48
N THR A 178 1.70 -22.50 -15.18
CA THR A 178 2.57 -23.66 -14.91
C THR A 178 3.44 -23.99 -16.11
N TRP A 179 2.83 -24.05 -17.29
CA TRP A 179 3.56 -24.34 -18.52
C TRP A 179 4.63 -23.29 -18.86
N MET A 180 4.31 -22.01 -18.61
CA MET A 180 5.23 -20.90 -18.92
C MET A 180 6.33 -20.70 -17.86
N TYR A 181 6.02 -20.87 -16.56
CA TYR A 181 6.88 -20.39 -15.46
C TYR A 181 7.38 -21.46 -14.48
N ALA A 182 6.86 -22.70 -14.53
CA ALA A 182 7.28 -23.73 -13.58
C ALA A 182 8.69 -24.29 -13.83
N ARG A 183 9.31 -23.96 -14.95
CA ARG A 183 10.66 -24.42 -15.32
C ARG A 183 11.71 -23.36 -15.03
N ASP A 184 12.94 -23.79 -14.74
CA ASP A 184 14.09 -22.90 -14.47
C ASP A 184 14.40 -21.94 -15.62
N ARG A 185 14.20 -22.39 -16.88
CA ARG A 185 14.27 -21.55 -18.07
C ARG A 185 12.87 -21.28 -18.59
N GLN A 186 12.60 -20.01 -18.86
CA GLN A 186 11.27 -19.52 -19.29
C GLN A 186 11.26 -19.09 -20.77
N PRO A 187 11.60 -20.00 -21.72
CA PRO A 187 11.86 -19.63 -23.12
C PRO A 187 10.64 -19.02 -23.80
N VAL A 188 9.43 -19.37 -23.36
CA VAL A 188 8.19 -18.82 -23.93
C VAL A 188 8.00 -17.37 -23.49
N ALA A 189 8.18 -17.08 -22.21
CA ALA A 189 8.07 -15.72 -21.66
C ALA A 189 9.13 -14.80 -22.29
N ASP A 190 10.37 -15.27 -22.41
CA ASP A 190 11.48 -14.51 -23.01
C ASP A 190 11.22 -14.21 -24.51
N ARG A 191 10.72 -15.19 -25.28
CA ARG A 191 10.34 -14.99 -26.68
C ARG A 191 9.21 -13.97 -26.83
N LEU A 192 8.18 -14.05 -26.00
CA LEU A 192 7.08 -13.08 -26.00
C LEU A 192 7.55 -11.68 -25.65
N ALA A 193 8.42 -11.55 -24.64
CA ALA A 193 9.00 -10.27 -24.26
C ALA A 193 9.86 -9.67 -25.38
N ALA A 194 10.62 -10.49 -26.13
CA ALA A 194 11.40 -10.05 -27.26
C ALA A 194 10.51 -9.64 -28.44
N THR A 195 9.49 -10.44 -28.77
CA THR A 195 8.56 -10.17 -29.87
C THR A 195 7.76 -8.88 -29.64
N PHE A 196 7.26 -8.69 -28.42
CA PHE A 196 6.46 -7.52 -28.04
C PHE A 196 7.29 -6.53 -27.21
N SER A 197 8.54 -6.27 -27.57
CA SER A 197 9.49 -5.46 -26.79
C SER A 197 8.99 -4.05 -26.46
N GLY A 198 8.25 -3.40 -27.36
CA GLY A 198 7.65 -2.08 -27.13
C GLY A 198 6.57 -2.11 -26.03
N LEU A 199 5.64 -3.06 -26.13
CA LEU A 199 4.58 -3.24 -25.14
C LEU A 199 5.15 -3.70 -23.80
N HIS A 200 6.12 -4.62 -23.83
CA HIS A 200 6.83 -5.08 -22.63
C HIS A 200 7.54 -3.92 -21.92
N ARG A 201 8.22 -3.03 -22.66
CA ARG A 201 8.87 -1.84 -22.10
C ARG A 201 7.84 -0.86 -21.52
N ALA A 202 6.73 -0.61 -22.22
CA ALA A 202 5.66 0.24 -21.73
C ALA A 202 5.04 -0.34 -20.45
N ALA A 203 4.73 -1.64 -20.43
CA ALA A 203 4.20 -2.31 -19.24
C ALA A 203 5.20 -2.31 -18.07
N TYR A 204 6.48 -2.55 -18.32
CA TYR A 204 7.55 -2.48 -17.32
C TYR A 204 7.67 -1.08 -16.70
N ARG A 205 7.52 -0.03 -17.51
CA ARG A 205 7.46 1.37 -17.06
C ARG A 205 6.06 1.82 -16.62
N ARG A 206 5.17 0.88 -16.32
CA ARG A 206 3.80 1.18 -15.86
C ARG A 206 3.06 2.15 -16.79
N PHE A 207 3.23 1.96 -18.10
CA PHE A 207 2.68 2.82 -19.17
C PHE A 207 3.04 4.31 -19.01
N TYR A 208 4.19 4.60 -18.41
CA TYR A 208 4.70 5.94 -18.14
C TYR A 208 3.80 6.80 -17.23
N ILE A 209 2.89 6.18 -16.50
CA ILE A 209 1.98 6.87 -15.59
C ILE A 209 2.77 7.55 -14.45
N ASP A 210 3.76 6.86 -13.90
CA ASP A 210 4.60 7.41 -12.83
C ASP A 210 5.38 8.66 -13.30
N GLU A 211 5.89 8.65 -14.53
CA GLU A 211 6.58 9.79 -15.12
C GLU A 211 5.66 11.02 -15.27
N VAL A 212 4.41 10.79 -15.68
CA VAL A 212 3.40 11.86 -15.77
C VAL A 212 3.08 12.43 -14.39
N TYR A 213 2.86 11.56 -13.39
CA TYR A 213 2.63 12.01 -12.02
C TYR A 213 3.83 12.78 -11.44
N GLN A 214 5.04 12.30 -11.66
CA GLN A 214 6.26 12.99 -11.21
C GLN A 214 6.43 14.34 -11.91
N PHE A 215 6.15 14.42 -13.22
CA PHE A 215 6.19 15.69 -13.93
C PHE A 215 5.19 16.70 -13.35
N ILE A 216 3.93 16.27 -13.14
CA ILE A 216 2.89 17.13 -12.55
C ILE A 216 3.30 17.56 -11.13
N THR A 217 3.75 16.62 -10.31
CA THR A 217 4.13 16.91 -8.91
C THR A 217 5.33 17.86 -8.84
N HIS A 218 6.41 17.59 -9.55
CA HIS A 218 7.63 18.39 -9.43
C HIS A 218 7.58 19.68 -10.23
N ARG A 219 7.07 19.65 -11.48
CA ARG A 219 7.07 20.82 -12.36
C ARG A 219 5.89 21.74 -12.15
N VAL A 220 4.73 21.21 -11.80
CA VAL A 220 3.52 22.03 -11.61
C VAL A 220 3.31 22.32 -10.12
N ILE A 221 3.14 21.28 -9.29
CA ILE A 221 2.76 21.49 -7.89
C ILE A 221 3.92 22.11 -7.11
N PHE A 222 5.12 21.50 -7.13
CA PHE A 222 6.22 22.00 -6.33
C PHE A 222 6.77 23.32 -6.88
N ALA A 223 7.01 23.43 -8.18
CA ALA A 223 7.62 24.64 -8.74
C ALA A 223 6.65 25.82 -8.76
N CYS A 224 5.37 25.63 -9.14
CA CYS A 224 4.43 26.73 -9.34
C CYS A 224 3.56 27.05 -8.11
N ILE A 225 3.39 26.10 -7.18
CA ILE A 225 2.51 26.27 -6.01
C ILE A 225 3.33 26.26 -4.72
N SER A 226 4.00 25.14 -4.42
CA SER A 226 4.65 24.98 -3.11
C SER A 226 5.83 25.93 -2.91
N THR A 227 6.67 26.12 -3.92
CA THR A 227 7.84 27.02 -3.80
C THR A 227 7.44 28.49 -3.59
N PRO A 228 6.50 29.08 -4.35
CA PRO A 228 6.04 30.44 -4.09
C PRO A 228 5.36 30.59 -2.71
N ILE A 229 4.57 29.64 -2.29
CA ILE A 229 3.95 29.66 -0.95
C ILE A 229 5.01 29.61 0.14
N ALA A 230 5.97 28.71 0.03
CA ALA A 230 7.08 28.60 0.99
C ALA A 230 7.97 29.84 1.00
N TRP A 231 8.16 30.50 -0.14
CA TRP A 231 8.85 31.79 -0.22
C TRP A 231 8.07 32.89 0.52
N PHE A 232 6.75 32.98 0.26
CA PHE A 232 5.89 33.95 0.93
C PHE A 232 5.89 33.75 2.45
N ASP A 233 5.74 32.53 2.89
CA ASP A 233 5.75 32.17 4.31
C ASP A 233 7.06 32.64 4.99
N ARG A 234 8.20 32.27 4.44
CA ARG A 234 9.51 32.63 5.02
C ARG A 234 9.82 34.12 4.98
N HIS A 235 9.48 34.82 3.88
CA HIS A 235 9.90 36.22 3.71
C HIS A 235 8.87 37.20 4.22
N VAL A 236 7.59 36.90 4.06
CA VAL A 236 6.51 37.83 4.49
C VAL A 236 6.07 37.49 5.91
N VAL A 237 5.62 36.27 6.17
CA VAL A 237 5.05 35.90 7.47
C VAL A 237 6.16 35.86 8.53
N ASP A 238 7.16 35.03 8.35
CA ASP A 238 8.29 34.94 9.29
C ASP A 238 9.10 36.24 9.33
N GLY A 239 9.25 36.90 8.18
CA GLY A 239 9.90 38.22 8.09
C GLY A 239 9.22 39.26 8.94
N PHE A 240 7.89 39.34 8.88
CA PHE A 240 7.11 40.26 9.69
C PHE A 240 7.17 39.93 11.19
N MET A 241 7.05 38.67 11.55
CA MET A 241 7.17 38.24 12.96
C MET A 241 8.56 38.53 13.53
N ASN A 242 9.60 38.30 12.74
CA ASN A 242 10.98 38.66 13.13
C ASN A 242 11.18 40.15 13.24
N LEU A 243 10.52 40.97 12.39
CA LEU A 243 10.56 42.45 12.50
C LEU A 243 9.91 42.90 13.82
N LEU A 244 8.74 42.38 14.18
CA LEU A 244 8.12 42.67 15.46
C LEU A 244 8.98 42.28 16.65
N ALA A 245 9.59 41.10 16.60
CA ALA A 245 10.51 40.64 17.63
C ALA A 245 11.75 41.57 17.78
N ARG A 246 12.34 41.97 16.64
CA ARG A 246 13.45 42.93 16.66
C ARG A 246 13.04 44.31 17.18
N GLY A 247 11.87 44.79 16.77
CA GLY A 247 11.29 46.04 17.30
C GLY A 247 11.11 46.00 18.80
N THR A 248 10.49 44.93 19.31
CA THR A 248 10.31 44.74 20.77
C THR A 248 11.65 44.67 21.51
N ASN A 249 12.62 43.90 20.97
CA ASN A 249 13.95 43.81 21.57
C ASN A 249 14.67 45.15 21.51
N GLY A 250 14.53 45.91 20.44
CA GLY A 250 15.10 47.27 20.31
C GLY A 250 14.48 48.25 21.37
N ALA A 251 13.14 48.21 21.52
CA ALA A 251 12.48 49.01 22.51
C ALA A 251 12.90 48.59 23.94
N ALA A 252 13.00 47.32 24.21
CA ALA A 252 13.47 46.76 25.49
C ALA A 252 14.91 47.22 25.78
N TRP A 253 15.78 47.25 24.75
CA TRP A 253 17.17 47.73 24.89
C TRP A 253 17.22 49.23 25.23
N LEU A 254 16.40 50.06 24.61
CA LEU A 254 16.28 51.51 24.95
C LEU A 254 15.79 51.75 26.37
N ILE A 255 14.85 50.97 26.84
CA ILE A 255 14.28 51.08 28.20
C ILE A 255 15.24 50.52 29.27
N ARG A 256 16.11 49.59 28.90
CA ARG A 256 17.03 48.92 29.83
C ARG A 256 17.91 49.89 30.63
N ASP A 257 18.39 50.96 30.01
CA ASP A 257 19.23 51.93 30.65
C ASP A 257 18.50 52.80 31.68
N MET A 258 17.14 52.82 31.65
CA MET A 258 16.33 53.44 32.68
C MET A 258 16.34 52.63 34.00
N GLN A 259 16.65 51.33 33.94
CA GLN A 259 16.76 50.42 35.08
C GLN A 259 18.18 50.43 35.67
N SER A 260 18.65 51.57 36.13
CA SER A 260 20.04 51.76 36.58
C SER A 260 20.30 51.33 38.04
N GLY A 261 19.29 50.86 38.78
CA GLY A 261 19.40 50.51 40.19
C GLY A 261 19.56 51.73 41.13
N SER A 262 19.60 52.94 40.61
CA SER A 262 19.75 54.17 41.37
C SER A 262 18.38 54.80 41.64
N VAL A 263 17.99 54.91 42.92
CA VAL A 263 16.73 55.53 43.35
C VAL A 263 16.60 56.96 42.82
N GLN A 264 17.69 57.70 42.78
CA GLN A 264 17.73 59.09 42.29
C GLN A 264 17.32 59.19 40.82
N ARG A 265 17.81 58.28 39.98
CA ARG A 265 17.41 58.24 38.56
C ARG A 265 15.96 57.85 38.37
N TYR A 266 15.42 56.96 39.18
CA TYR A 266 14.01 56.60 39.14
C TYR A 266 13.10 57.78 39.52
N CYS A 267 13.50 58.57 40.55
CA CYS A 267 12.79 59.80 40.90
C CYS A 267 12.78 60.83 39.76
N ILE A 268 13.89 61.00 39.06
CA ILE A 268 13.97 61.92 37.91
C ILE A 268 13.04 61.46 36.76
N TRP A 269 13.03 60.17 36.42
CA TRP A 269 12.16 59.65 35.40
C TRP A 269 10.68 59.70 35.78
N PHE A 270 10.34 59.44 37.05
CA PHE A 270 9.00 59.59 37.57
C PHE A 270 8.49 61.04 37.52
N LEU A 271 9.31 62.00 37.98
CA LEU A 271 8.97 63.43 37.92
C LEU A 271 8.84 63.93 36.49
N GLY A 272 9.77 63.53 35.63
CA GLY A 272 9.70 63.86 34.19
C GLY A 272 8.43 63.31 33.49
N GLY A 273 8.06 62.09 33.80
CA GLY A 273 6.83 61.46 33.29
C GLY A 273 5.55 62.16 33.83
N ALA A 274 5.51 62.48 35.11
CA ALA A 274 4.40 63.18 35.70
C ALA A 274 4.22 64.61 35.12
N LEU A 275 5.34 65.37 34.97
CA LEU A 275 5.35 66.66 34.29
C LEU A 275 4.91 66.57 32.84
N GLY A 276 5.41 65.59 32.08
CA GLY A 276 5.05 65.37 30.68
C GLY A 276 3.55 65.04 30.52
N LEU A 277 2.99 64.18 31.38
CA LEU A 277 1.57 63.89 31.41
C LEU A 277 0.74 65.12 31.76
N THR A 278 1.16 65.93 32.74
CA THR A 278 0.45 67.17 33.12
C THR A 278 0.42 68.16 31.93
N ILE A 279 1.55 68.36 31.26
CA ILE A 279 1.66 69.23 30.07
C ILE A 279 0.76 68.69 28.94
N LEU A 280 0.77 67.39 28.72
CA LEU A 280 -0.05 66.76 27.65
C LEU A 280 -1.56 66.99 27.95
N ILE A 281 -2.00 66.80 29.16
CA ILE A 281 -3.37 67.07 29.59
C ILE A 281 -3.75 68.53 29.39
N LEU A 282 -2.87 69.46 29.74
CA LEU A 282 -3.11 70.91 29.56
C LEU A 282 -3.13 71.34 28.10
N LEU A 283 -2.50 70.60 27.22
CA LEU A 283 -2.55 70.87 25.76
C LEU A 283 -3.73 70.27 25.07
N ILE A 284 -4.39 69.25 25.62
CA ILE A 284 -5.55 68.59 25.05
C ILE A 284 -6.87 69.14 25.61
N CYS A 285 -6.88 69.66 26.84
CA CYS A 285 -7.99 70.36 27.43
C CYS A 285 -7.92 71.86 27.21
#